data_62518ed94486fc77d40e1b3754b8d01f
#
_entry.id   62518ed94486fc77d40e1b3754b8d01f
#
_cell.length_a   1.000
_cell.length_b   1.000
_cell.length_c   1.000
_cell.angle_alpha   90.00
_cell.angle_beta   90.00
_cell.angle_gamma   90.00
#
_symmetry.space_group_name_H-M   'P 1'
#
loop_
_entity.id
_entity.type
_entity.pdbx_description
1 polymer ?
#
loop_
_entity_poly.entity_id
_entity_poly.type
_entity_poly.pdbx_seq_one_letter_code
_entity_poly.pdbx_strand_id
1 'polypeptide(L)'
;MSGKASRIIDDRIILGIDPGSNIMGYAVLRWCKGRKPELVTMGVFDLRKYKDHYLTLKKVFEKVVGVIDEYHPDEMCLEAPFFGKNVQSMLKLGRAQGVAMAAGLHRDLPITEYAPLKIKMAITGNGQASKEQVADMLRRMLSIPQESMPKFLDATDALGVAMCHYFQISKPVSTQKAYSSWEDFERKNASRVRGIVKEKNKINKKEDDTDR
;
A
#
# COMPACT_ATOMS: atom_id res chain seq x y z
N MET A 1 -26.43 31.38 10.88
CA MET A 1 -25.90 30.24 11.64
C MET A 1 -25.91 29.02 10.75
N SER A 2 -24.81 28.77 10.06
CA SER A 2 -24.67 27.63 9.12
C SER A 2 -24.16 26.44 9.92
N GLY A 3 -25.06 25.45 10.13
CA GLY A 3 -24.70 24.20 10.76
C GLY A 3 -23.72 23.43 9.87
N LYS A 4 -22.44 23.37 10.25
CA LYS A 4 -21.52 22.36 9.74
C LYS A 4 -22.10 21.00 10.12
N ALA A 5 -22.70 20.30 9.15
CA ALA A 5 -22.97 18.88 9.31
C ALA A 5 -21.63 18.23 9.67
N SER A 6 -21.53 17.66 10.87
CA SER A 6 -20.41 16.84 11.26
C SER A 6 -20.34 15.68 10.27
N ARG A 7 -19.34 15.70 9.37
CA ARG A 7 -18.98 14.51 8.60
C ARG A 7 -18.83 13.38 9.62
N ILE A 8 -19.61 12.34 9.46
CA ILE A 8 -19.45 11.11 10.23
C ILE A 8 -18.01 10.66 10.00
N ILE A 9 -17.22 10.64 11.07
CA ILE A 9 -15.75 10.42 11.09
C ILE A 9 -15.30 9.06 10.51
N ASP A 10 -16.22 8.31 9.93
CA ASP A 10 -16.05 6.92 9.52
C ASP A 10 -16.06 6.67 8.00
N ASP A 11 -16.13 7.71 7.17
CA ASP A 11 -16.11 7.59 5.69
C ASP A 11 -14.80 8.18 5.16
N ARG A 12 -13.96 7.36 4.53
CA ARG A 12 -12.66 7.74 4.00
C ARG A 12 -12.51 7.36 2.55
N ILE A 13 -11.87 8.24 1.80
CA ILE A 13 -11.50 8.03 0.40
C ILE A 13 -9.98 7.90 0.32
N ILE A 14 -9.52 6.81 -0.26
CA ILE A 14 -8.10 6.47 -0.39
C ILE A 14 -7.75 6.54 -1.87
N LEU A 15 -6.72 7.31 -2.22
CA LEU A 15 -6.12 7.33 -3.55
C LEU A 15 -4.87 6.45 -3.55
N GLY A 16 -4.91 5.35 -4.30
CA GLY A 16 -3.76 4.50 -4.58
C GLY A 16 -3.11 4.88 -5.92
N ILE A 17 -1.78 4.95 -5.94
CA ILE A 17 -0.99 5.21 -7.13
C ILE A 17 0.05 4.11 -7.30
N ASP A 18 0.12 3.54 -8.51
CA ASP A 18 1.25 2.73 -8.99
C ASP A 18 2.11 3.60 -9.89
N PRO A 19 3.27 4.11 -9.38
CA PRO A 19 4.09 5.03 -10.14
C PRO A 19 4.70 4.38 -11.38
N GLY A 20 4.57 5.03 -12.53
CA GLY A 20 5.17 4.61 -13.78
C GLY A 20 5.61 5.78 -14.64
N SER A 21 6.72 5.65 -15.39
CA SER A 21 7.21 6.69 -16.29
C SER A 21 6.55 6.67 -17.68
N ASN A 22 5.94 5.55 -18.06
CA ASN A 22 5.24 5.34 -19.33
C ASN A 22 3.73 5.18 -19.14
N ILE A 23 3.37 4.42 -18.14
CA ILE A 23 1.99 4.20 -17.70
C ILE A 23 2.02 4.34 -16.18
N MET A 24 1.08 5.09 -15.63
CA MET A 24 0.90 5.25 -14.19
C MET A 24 -0.51 4.83 -13.83
N GLY A 25 -0.63 3.86 -12.93
CA GLY A 25 -1.92 3.40 -12.43
C GLY A 25 -2.46 4.32 -11.34
N TYR A 26 -3.78 4.44 -11.28
CA TYR A 26 -4.48 5.04 -10.15
C TYR A 26 -5.74 4.26 -9.79
N ALA A 27 -6.12 4.29 -8.51
CA ALA A 27 -7.37 3.73 -8.02
C ALA A 27 -7.90 4.56 -6.85
N VAL A 28 -9.20 4.76 -6.82
CA VAL A 28 -9.89 5.44 -5.73
C VAL A 28 -10.79 4.44 -5.02
N LEU A 29 -10.56 4.26 -3.74
CA LEU A 29 -11.27 3.34 -2.87
C LEU A 29 -12.04 4.13 -1.81
N ARG A 30 -13.31 3.84 -1.63
CA ARG A 30 -14.12 4.38 -0.53
C ARG A 30 -14.24 3.35 0.59
N TRP A 31 -14.05 3.77 1.81
CA TRP A 31 -14.22 2.93 2.98
C TRP A 31 -15.05 3.62 4.06
N CYS A 32 -16.07 2.91 4.52
CA CYS A 32 -16.86 3.29 5.69
C CYS A 32 -16.64 2.26 6.79
N LYS A 33 -16.47 2.70 8.04
CA LYS A 33 -16.28 1.79 9.17
C LYS A 33 -17.46 0.81 9.31
N GLY A 34 -17.13 -0.47 9.48
CA GLY A 34 -18.13 -1.53 9.56
C GLY A 34 -18.70 -2.00 8.22
N ARG A 35 -18.26 -1.43 7.09
CA ARG A 35 -18.61 -1.88 5.74
C ARG A 35 -17.38 -2.37 4.98
N LYS A 36 -17.62 -3.17 3.94
CA LYS A 36 -16.56 -3.53 2.99
C LYS A 36 -16.15 -2.28 2.21
N PRO A 37 -14.86 -2.19 1.81
CA PRO A 37 -14.43 -1.10 0.94
C PRO A 37 -15.07 -1.25 -0.44
N GLU A 38 -15.30 -0.12 -1.10
CA GLU A 38 -15.91 -0.04 -2.42
C GLU A 38 -14.94 0.61 -3.40
N LEU A 39 -14.81 0.03 -4.59
CA LEU A 39 -14.08 0.65 -5.69
C LEU A 39 -14.93 1.80 -6.26
N VAL A 40 -14.41 3.03 -6.20
CA VAL A 40 -15.04 4.20 -6.82
C VAL A 40 -14.64 4.28 -8.29
N THR A 41 -13.34 4.24 -8.56
CA THR A 41 -12.78 4.23 -9.92
C THR A 41 -11.36 3.67 -9.92
N MET A 42 -10.91 3.19 -11.06
CA MET A 42 -9.51 2.87 -11.33
C MET A 42 -9.19 3.10 -12.80
N GLY A 43 -7.94 3.38 -13.11
CA GLY A 43 -7.51 3.60 -14.47
C GLY A 43 -6.02 3.81 -14.60
N VAL A 44 -5.61 4.23 -15.78
CA VAL A 44 -4.20 4.52 -16.06
C VAL A 44 -4.04 5.88 -16.74
N PHE A 45 -2.94 6.53 -16.44
CA PHE A 45 -2.45 7.67 -17.21
C PHE A 45 -1.46 7.12 -18.24
N ASP A 46 -1.86 7.10 -19.53
CA ASP A 46 -0.94 6.79 -20.62
C ASP A 46 -0.06 8.02 -20.89
N LEU A 47 1.21 7.89 -20.52
CA LEU A 47 2.22 8.93 -20.62
C LEU A 47 3.12 8.76 -21.86
N ARG A 48 3.03 7.62 -22.57
CA ARG A 48 3.86 7.28 -23.75
C ARG A 48 3.73 8.26 -24.91
N LYS A 49 2.59 8.95 -24.97
CA LYS A 49 2.34 9.98 -25.99
C LYS A 49 3.16 11.26 -25.81
N TYR A 50 3.77 11.47 -24.64
CA TYR A 50 4.59 12.62 -24.36
C TYR A 50 6.06 12.26 -24.58
N LYS A 51 6.67 12.79 -25.67
CA LYS A 51 8.07 12.50 -26.02
C LYS A 51 9.06 13.25 -25.12
N ASP A 52 8.69 14.44 -24.68
CA ASP A 52 9.50 15.26 -23.79
C ASP A 52 9.33 14.81 -22.33
N HIS A 53 10.47 14.66 -21.63
CA HIS A 53 10.46 14.18 -20.25
C HIS A 53 9.84 15.19 -19.28
N TYR A 54 10.13 16.47 -19.45
CA TYR A 54 9.59 17.51 -18.56
C TYR A 54 8.08 17.69 -18.78
N LEU A 55 7.63 17.58 -20.02
CA LEU A 55 6.21 17.56 -20.34
C LEU A 55 5.53 16.35 -19.70
N THR A 56 6.17 15.17 -19.71
CA THR A 56 5.67 13.98 -19.03
C THR A 56 5.48 14.24 -17.54
N LEU A 57 6.48 14.80 -16.86
CA LEU A 57 6.38 15.14 -15.43
C LEU A 57 5.27 16.16 -15.15
N LYS A 58 5.16 17.20 -15.98
CA LYS A 58 4.04 18.16 -15.90
C LYS A 58 2.69 17.45 -15.99
N LYS A 59 2.55 16.50 -16.93
CA LYS A 59 1.30 15.76 -17.12
C LYS A 59 1.01 14.79 -15.96
N VAL A 60 2.02 14.20 -15.34
CA VAL A 60 1.84 13.43 -14.11
C VAL A 60 1.24 14.31 -13.02
N PHE A 61 1.82 15.49 -12.77
CA PHE A 61 1.31 16.43 -11.78
C PHE A 61 -0.15 16.81 -12.04
N GLU A 62 -0.43 17.31 -13.26
CA GLU A 62 -1.77 17.77 -13.66
C GLU A 62 -2.83 16.66 -13.50
N LYS A 63 -2.48 15.42 -13.90
CA LYS A 63 -3.42 14.29 -13.84
C LYS A 63 -3.69 13.81 -12.43
N VAL A 64 -2.64 13.75 -11.58
CA VAL A 64 -2.82 13.36 -10.17
C VAL A 64 -3.62 14.42 -9.44
N VAL A 65 -3.32 15.73 -9.64
CA VAL A 65 -4.13 16.84 -9.09
C VAL A 65 -5.58 16.72 -9.57
N GLY A 66 -5.81 16.42 -10.85
CA GLY A 66 -7.16 16.26 -11.39
C GLY A 66 -7.97 15.15 -10.69
N VAL A 67 -7.35 14.00 -10.43
CA VAL A 67 -8.00 12.92 -9.65
C VAL A 67 -8.26 13.34 -8.20
N ILE A 68 -7.30 14.04 -7.58
CA ILE A 68 -7.49 14.53 -6.21
C ILE A 68 -8.65 15.54 -6.15
N ASP A 69 -8.70 16.46 -7.09
CA ASP A 69 -9.74 17.50 -7.15
C ASP A 69 -11.12 16.93 -7.50
N GLU A 70 -11.19 15.80 -8.23
CA GLU A 70 -12.43 15.13 -8.61
C GLU A 70 -13.01 14.27 -7.47
N TYR A 71 -12.15 13.50 -6.80
CA TYR A 71 -12.60 12.50 -5.81
C TYR A 71 -12.39 12.91 -4.36
N HIS A 72 -11.65 13.99 -4.09
CA HIS A 72 -11.37 14.53 -2.75
C HIS A 72 -10.90 13.45 -1.77
N PRO A 73 -9.81 12.70 -2.06
CA PRO A 73 -9.31 11.68 -1.16
C PRO A 73 -8.83 12.29 0.17
N ASP A 74 -8.93 11.51 1.24
CA ASP A 74 -8.44 11.88 2.56
C ASP A 74 -6.96 11.50 2.73
N GLU A 75 -6.51 10.47 2.01
CA GLU A 75 -5.16 9.90 2.10
C GLU A 75 -4.70 9.42 0.72
N MET A 76 -3.40 9.52 0.46
CA MET A 76 -2.77 9.01 -0.75
C MET A 76 -1.74 7.94 -0.39
N CYS A 77 -1.72 6.85 -1.15
CA CYS A 77 -0.74 5.79 -0.95
C CYS A 77 -0.10 5.39 -2.29
N LEU A 78 1.19 5.06 -2.24
CA LEU A 78 1.98 4.70 -3.42
C LEU A 78 2.72 3.38 -3.20
N GLU A 79 3.01 2.69 -4.31
CA GLU A 79 4.00 1.63 -4.29
C GLU A 79 5.40 2.23 -4.16
N ALA A 80 6.18 1.74 -3.20
CA ALA A 80 7.56 2.17 -3.01
C ALA A 80 8.43 1.69 -4.18
N PRO A 81 9.44 2.48 -4.61
CA PRO A 81 10.28 2.11 -5.72
C PRO A 81 11.07 0.85 -5.41
N PHE A 82 11.12 -0.06 -6.39
CA PHE A 82 11.92 -1.26 -6.32
C PHE A 82 13.24 -1.07 -7.09
N PHE A 83 14.36 -1.56 -6.53
CA PHE A 83 15.65 -1.46 -7.17
C PHE A 83 15.72 -2.36 -8.41
N GLY A 84 15.68 -1.75 -9.59
CA GLY A 84 15.85 -2.42 -10.88
C GLY A 84 17.31 -2.39 -11.36
N LYS A 85 17.63 -3.24 -12.35
CA LYS A 85 18.99 -3.28 -12.94
C LYS A 85 19.31 -2.06 -13.80
N ASN A 86 18.30 -1.36 -14.34
CA ASN A 86 18.48 -0.21 -15.23
C ASN A 86 18.36 1.11 -14.47
N VAL A 87 19.50 1.72 -14.17
CA VAL A 87 19.59 2.99 -13.42
C VAL A 87 18.82 4.13 -14.10
N GLN A 88 18.87 4.24 -15.44
CA GLN A 88 18.16 5.31 -16.16
C GLN A 88 16.65 5.17 -16.03
N SER A 89 16.13 3.95 -16.10
CA SER A 89 14.70 3.68 -15.86
C SER A 89 14.31 3.99 -14.43
N MET A 90 15.16 3.65 -13.46
CA MET A 90 14.95 3.95 -12.04
C MET A 90 14.88 5.46 -11.78
N LEU A 91 15.81 6.23 -12.38
CA LEU A 91 15.81 7.70 -12.25
C LEU A 91 14.54 8.33 -12.85
N LYS A 92 14.08 7.85 -14.01
CA LYS A 92 12.82 8.32 -14.62
C LYS A 92 11.62 7.97 -13.75
N LEU A 93 11.57 6.76 -13.21
CA LEU A 93 10.52 6.31 -12.31
C LEU A 93 10.47 7.15 -11.03
N GLY A 94 11.62 7.32 -10.35
CA GLY A 94 11.72 8.11 -9.13
C GLY A 94 11.30 9.57 -9.33
N ARG A 95 11.62 10.18 -10.50
CA ARG A 95 11.14 11.53 -10.83
C ARG A 95 9.62 11.57 -10.99
N ALA A 96 9.04 10.61 -11.70
CA ALA A 96 7.58 10.55 -11.89
C ALA A 96 6.86 10.32 -10.56
N GLN A 97 7.38 9.44 -9.72
CA GLN A 97 6.88 9.18 -8.37
C GLN A 97 6.95 10.44 -7.49
N GLY A 98 8.12 11.10 -7.44
CA GLY A 98 8.29 12.33 -6.66
C GLY A 98 7.32 13.43 -7.09
N VAL A 99 7.03 13.54 -8.39
CA VAL A 99 6.03 14.48 -8.90
C VAL A 99 4.60 14.09 -8.51
N ALA A 100 4.27 12.80 -8.53
CA ALA A 100 2.97 12.32 -8.03
C ALA A 100 2.81 12.62 -6.52
N MET A 101 3.85 12.40 -5.73
CA MET A 101 3.86 12.76 -4.30
C MET A 101 3.72 14.28 -4.10
N ALA A 102 4.44 15.08 -4.89
CA ALA A 102 4.32 16.55 -4.84
C ALA A 102 2.89 17.03 -5.16
N ALA A 103 2.19 16.36 -6.07
CA ALA A 103 0.78 16.65 -6.37
C ALA A 103 -0.13 16.36 -5.17
N GLY A 104 0.09 15.24 -4.45
CA GLY A 104 -0.61 14.93 -3.20
C GLY A 104 -0.33 15.95 -2.11
N LEU A 105 0.95 16.27 -1.87
CA LEU A 105 1.37 17.25 -0.88
C LEU A 105 0.86 18.66 -1.20
N HIS A 106 0.73 19.01 -2.48
CA HIS A 106 0.14 20.29 -2.92
C HIS A 106 -1.35 20.42 -2.52
N ARG A 107 -1.99 19.32 -2.20
CA ARG A 107 -3.38 19.26 -1.69
C ARG A 107 -3.44 18.82 -0.23
N ASP A 108 -2.33 18.92 0.50
CA ASP A 108 -2.22 18.59 1.93
C ASP A 108 -2.62 17.15 2.27
N LEU A 109 -2.49 16.21 1.31
CA LEU A 109 -2.80 14.81 1.55
C LEU A 109 -1.67 14.13 2.32
N PRO A 110 -1.99 13.39 3.40
CA PRO A 110 -1.07 12.44 4.00
C PRO A 110 -0.65 11.37 2.99
N ILE A 111 0.66 11.07 2.93
CA ILE A 111 1.22 10.11 1.98
C ILE A 111 1.80 8.92 2.72
N THR A 112 1.50 7.71 2.23
CA THR A 112 2.07 6.47 2.74
C THR A 112 2.61 5.62 1.60
N GLU A 113 3.82 5.06 1.75
CA GLU A 113 4.43 4.16 0.77
C GLU A 113 4.42 2.71 1.26
N TYR A 114 4.23 1.77 0.33
CA TYR A 114 4.22 0.34 0.60
C TYR A 114 5.16 -0.42 -0.32
N ALA A 115 6.02 -1.26 0.26
CA ALA A 115 6.86 -2.15 -0.52
C ALA A 115 5.99 -3.17 -1.32
N PRO A 116 6.39 -3.55 -2.55
CA PRO A 116 5.66 -4.51 -3.39
C PRO A 116 5.35 -5.83 -2.67
N LEU A 117 6.31 -6.35 -1.91
CA LEU A 117 6.13 -7.57 -1.11
C LEU A 117 5.00 -7.42 -0.09
N LYS A 118 4.90 -6.26 0.58
CA LYS A 118 3.87 -5.99 1.59
C LYS A 118 2.48 -5.92 0.96
N ILE A 119 2.39 -5.32 -0.24
CA ILE A 119 1.13 -5.23 -0.99
C ILE A 119 0.65 -6.65 -1.33
N LYS A 120 1.50 -7.48 -1.94
CA LYS A 120 1.18 -8.86 -2.30
C LYS A 120 0.76 -9.68 -1.08
N MET A 121 1.53 -9.61 0.01
CA MET A 121 1.19 -10.28 1.27
C MET A 121 -0.14 -9.85 1.85
N ALA A 122 -0.46 -8.55 1.80
CA ALA A 122 -1.71 -8.02 2.34
C ALA A 122 -2.94 -8.54 1.59
N ILE A 123 -2.83 -8.73 0.26
CA ILE A 123 -3.94 -9.10 -0.61
C ILE A 123 -4.08 -10.61 -0.73
N THR A 124 -2.97 -11.34 -0.98
CA THR A 124 -3.00 -12.76 -1.32
C THR A 124 -2.51 -13.68 -0.20
N GLY A 125 -1.89 -13.12 0.84
CA GLY A 125 -1.16 -13.89 1.85
C GLY A 125 0.17 -14.48 1.35
N ASN A 126 0.56 -14.21 0.08
CA ASN A 126 1.78 -14.70 -0.55
C ASN A 126 2.56 -13.56 -1.21
N GLY A 127 3.75 -13.25 -0.69
CA GLY A 127 4.61 -12.19 -1.24
C GLY A 127 5.16 -12.49 -2.65
N GLN A 128 5.10 -13.74 -3.10
CA GLN A 128 5.55 -14.17 -4.43
C GLN A 128 4.39 -14.27 -5.45
N ALA A 129 3.19 -13.84 -5.08
CA ALA A 129 2.04 -13.86 -5.99
C ALA A 129 2.34 -13.09 -7.28
N SER A 130 1.84 -13.60 -8.42
CA SER A 130 1.90 -12.89 -9.69
C SER A 130 0.93 -11.70 -9.70
N LYS A 131 1.11 -10.76 -10.64
CA LYS A 131 0.21 -9.62 -10.81
C LYS A 131 -1.22 -10.07 -11.11
N GLU A 132 -1.38 -11.12 -11.92
CA GLU A 132 -2.67 -11.70 -12.28
C GLU A 132 -3.38 -12.31 -11.06
N GLN A 133 -2.62 -12.98 -10.17
CA GLN A 133 -3.17 -13.52 -8.92
C GLN A 133 -3.63 -12.41 -7.98
N VAL A 134 -2.87 -11.31 -7.89
CA VAL A 134 -3.26 -10.13 -7.11
C VAL A 134 -4.53 -9.51 -7.70
N ALA A 135 -4.58 -9.33 -9.03
CA ALA A 135 -5.73 -8.74 -9.72
C ALA A 135 -7.01 -9.60 -9.52
N ASP A 136 -6.92 -10.93 -9.67
CA ASP A 136 -8.08 -11.81 -9.45
C ASP A 136 -8.55 -11.80 -7.99
N MET A 137 -7.63 -11.75 -7.03
CA MET A 137 -8.00 -11.64 -5.62
C MET A 137 -8.71 -10.32 -5.32
N LEU A 138 -8.20 -9.17 -5.84
CA LEU A 138 -8.84 -7.86 -5.70
C LEU A 138 -10.25 -7.86 -6.31
N ARG A 139 -10.39 -8.43 -7.52
CA ARG A 139 -11.66 -8.59 -8.19
C ARG A 139 -12.70 -9.29 -7.32
N ARG A 140 -12.30 -10.40 -6.69
CA ARG A 140 -13.18 -11.19 -5.79
C ARG A 140 -13.51 -10.43 -4.51
N MET A 141 -12.52 -9.80 -3.88
CA MET A 141 -12.71 -9.04 -2.63
C MET A 141 -13.70 -7.90 -2.78
N LEU A 142 -13.62 -7.18 -3.92
CA LEU A 142 -14.44 -6.01 -4.21
C LEU A 142 -15.65 -6.34 -5.07
N SER A 143 -15.87 -7.63 -5.42
CA SER A 143 -16.98 -8.10 -6.26
C SER A 143 -17.05 -7.36 -7.62
N ILE A 144 -15.88 -7.08 -8.22
CA ILE A 144 -15.79 -6.41 -9.53
C ILE A 144 -16.15 -7.41 -10.62
N PRO A 145 -17.10 -7.09 -11.54
CA PRO A 145 -17.39 -7.92 -12.68
C PRO A 145 -16.15 -8.13 -13.57
N GLN A 146 -16.02 -9.33 -14.17
CA GLN A 146 -14.85 -9.65 -14.99
C GLN A 146 -14.68 -8.70 -16.19
N GLU A 147 -15.78 -8.30 -16.79
CA GLU A 147 -15.86 -7.37 -17.91
C GLU A 147 -15.45 -5.93 -17.55
N SER A 148 -15.51 -5.59 -16.26
CA SER A 148 -15.12 -4.28 -15.73
C SER A 148 -13.64 -4.22 -15.34
N MET A 149 -12.92 -5.34 -15.41
CA MET A 149 -11.49 -5.35 -15.12
C MET A 149 -10.71 -4.62 -16.24
N PRO A 150 -9.75 -3.75 -15.85
CA PRO A 150 -8.97 -3.00 -16.83
C PRO A 150 -8.04 -3.92 -17.62
N LYS A 151 -7.76 -3.53 -18.88
CA LYS A 151 -6.78 -4.23 -19.72
C LYS A 151 -5.34 -4.06 -19.23
N PHE A 152 -5.05 -2.96 -18.52
CA PHE A 152 -3.73 -2.66 -17.97
C PHE A 152 -3.66 -3.03 -16.49
N LEU A 153 -2.71 -3.90 -16.14
CA LEU A 153 -2.51 -4.35 -14.77
C LEU A 153 -2.06 -3.21 -13.83
N ASP A 154 -1.47 -2.14 -14.37
CA ASP A 154 -1.06 -0.96 -13.59
C ASP A 154 -2.23 -0.34 -12.79
N ALA A 155 -3.45 -0.37 -13.35
CA ALA A 155 -4.64 0.07 -12.62
C ALA A 155 -4.98 -0.85 -11.45
N THR A 156 -4.80 -2.17 -11.62
CA THR A 156 -5.01 -3.13 -10.53
C THR A 156 -3.87 -3.13 -9.52
N ASP A 157 -2.64 -2.80 -9.94
CA ASP A 157 -1.51 -2.60 -9.03
C ASP A 157 -1.80 -1.39 -8.12
N ALA A 158 -2.28 -0.26 -8.66
CA ALA A 158 -2.72 0.89 -7.88
C ALA A 158 -3.88 0.56 -6.93
N LEU A 159 -4.85 -0.26 -7.36
CA LEU A 159 -5.92 -0.76 -6.49
C LEU A 159 -5.35 -1.63 -5.36
N GLY A 160 -4.33 -2.43 -5.65
CA GLY A 160 -3.60 -3.23 -4.67
C GLY A 160 -2.96 -2.37 -3.57
N VAL A 161 -2.36 -1.24 -3.96
CA VAL A 161 -1.80 -0.26 -3.02
C VAL A 161 -2.90 0.31 -2.11
N ALA A 162 -4.04 0.76 -2.68
CA ALA A 162 -5.17 1.29 -1.93
C ALA A 162 -5.76 0.26 -0.97
N MET A 163 -5.92 -0.99 -1.40
CA MET A 163 -6.40 -2.09 -0.54
C MET A 163 -5.40 -2.45 0.56
N CYS A 164 -4.09 -2.43 0.28
CA CYS A 164 -3.07 -2.63 1.29
C CYS A 164 -3.18 -1.54 2.38
N HIS A 165 -3.35 -0.29 1.98
CA HIS A 165 -3.54 0.84 2.89
C HIS A 165 -4.81 0.66 3.73
N TYR A 166 -5.95 0.35 3.10
CA TYR A 166 -7.19 0.02 3.80
C TYR A 166 -6.99 -1.04 4.88
N PHE A 167 -6.29 -2.14 4.60
CA PHE A 167 -6.03 -3.19 5.59
C PHE A 167 -5.16 -2.72 6.75
N GLN A 168 -4.32 -1.70 6.58
CA GLN A 168 -3.53 -1.15 7.68
C GLN A 168 -4.37 -0.26 8.60
N ILE A 169 -5.19 0.63 8.02
CA ILE A 169 -5.96 1.62 8.78
C ILE A 169 -7.28 1.05 9.36
N SER A 170 -7.85 0.02 8.72
CA SER A 170 -9.11 -0.62 9.17
C SER A 170 -8.92 -1.61 10.31
N LYS A 171 -7.68 -2.04 10.57
CA LYS A 171 -7.40 -2.88 11.74
C LYS A 171 -7.77 -2.08 12.99
N PRO A 172 -8.60 -2.64 13.89
CA PRO A 172 -8.76 -2.03 15.19
C PRO A 172 -7.34 -1.85 15.75
N VAL A 173 -7.02 -0.65 16.22
CA VAL A 173 -5.79 -0.45 16.99
C VAL A 173 -5.89 -1.48 18.11
N SER A 174 -5.15 -2.59 17.95
CA SER A 174 -5.08 -3.56 19.01
C SER A 174 -4.43 -2.80 20.16
N THR A 175 -5.21 -2.47 21.16
CA THR A 175 -4.72 -2.15 22.48
C THR A 175 -4.12 -3.43 23.07
N GLN A 176 -3.22 -4.08 22.31
CA GLN A 176 -2.25 -4.96 22.92
C GLN A 176 -1.53 -4.05 23.88
N LYS A 177 -1.81 -4.23 25.17
CA LYS A 177 -1.15 -3.52 26.26
C LYS A 177 0.33 -3.54 25.92
N ALA A 178 0.86 -2.37 25.58
CA ALA A 178 2.28 -2.23 25.37
C ALA A 178 2.91 -2.79 26.65
N TYR A 179 3.78 -3.78 26.50
CA TYR A 179 4.47 -4.36 27.65
C TYR A 179 5.32 -3.24 28.23
N SER A 180 5.16 -2.95 29.51
CA SER A 180 5.86 -1.85 30.20
C SER A 180 7.37 -2.07 30.26
N SER A 181 7.80 -3.36 30.18
CA SER A 181 9.20 -3.78 30.16
C SER A 181 9.30 -5.18 29.53
N TRP A 182 10.56 -5.62 29.26
CA TRP A 182 10.87 -6.99 28.80
C TRP A 182 10.41 -8.03 29.83
N GLU A 183 10.55 -7.75 31.12
CA GLU A 183 10.11 -8.64 32.20
C GLU A 183 8.57 -8.82 32.21
N ASP A 184 7.81 -7.74 31.91
CA ASP A 184 6.36 -7.82 31.76
C ASP A 184 5.97 -8.67 30.53
N PHE A 185 6.74 -8.58 29.43
CA PHE A 185 6.57 -9.46 28.28
C PHE A 185 6.84 -10.92 28.62
N GLU A 186 7.97 -11.24 29.31
CA GLU A 186 8.33 -12.60 29.72
C GLU A 186 7.27 -13.21 30.63
N ARG A 187 6.82 -12.44 31.63
CA ARG A 187 5.80 -12.90 32.58
C ARG A 187 4.50 -13.28 31.86
N LYS A 188 4.06 -12.45 30.91
CA LYS A 188 2.80 -12.68 30.16
C LYS A 188 2.92 -13.70 29.04
N ASN A 189 4.14 -14.06 28.65
CA ASN A 189 4.44 -15.00 27.57
C ASN A 189 5.34 -16.16 28.03
N ALA A 190 5.34 -16.51 29.31
CA ALA A 190 6.26 -17.47 29.91
C ALA A 190 6.31 -18.83 29.19
N SER A 191 5.22 -19.31 28.61
CA SER A 191 5.17 -20.55 27.85
C SER A 191 5.94 -20.48 26.53
N ARG A 192 5.93 -19.31 25.87
CA ARG A 192 6.65 -19.07 24.59
C ARG A 192 8.13 -18.83 24.82
N VAL A 193 8.49 -18.08 25.87
CA VAL A 193 9.89 -17.73 26.20
C VAL A 193 10.65 -18.95 26.72
N ARG A 194 10.03 -19.79 27.57
CA ARG A 194 10.65 -21.02 28.08
C ARG A 194 11.00 -22.04 26.98
N GLY A 195 10.26 -22.05 25.88
CA GLY A 195 10.58 -22.85 24.70
C GLY A 195 11.92 -22.45 24.07
N ILE A 196 12.14 -21.17 23.88
CA ILE A 196 13.35 -20.60 23.25
C ILE A 196 14.59 -20.83 24.13
N VAL A 197 14.47 -20.67 25.44
CA VAL A 197 15.57 -20.88 26.40
C VAL A 197 15.99 -22.36 26.45
N LYS A 198 15.03 -23.29 26.37
CA LYS A 198 15.32 -24.71 26.32
C LYS A 198 16.07 -25.16 25.05
N GLU A 199 15.74 -24.55 23.88
CA GLU A 199 16.46 -24.82 22.65
C GLU A 199 17.87 -24.25 22.67
N LYS A 200 18.08 -23.01 23.11
CA LYS A 200 19.44 -22.44 23.26
C LYS A 200 20.32 -23.24 24.19
N ASN A 201 19.79 -23.71 25.33
CA ASN A 201 20.57 -24.52 26.27
C ASN A 201 20.88 -25.93 25.74
N LYS A 202 20.09 -26.47 24.79
CA LYS A 202 20.40 -27.71 24.08
C LYS A 202 21.52 -27.54 23.02
N ILE A 203 21.57 -26.39 22.38
CA ILE A 203 22.59 -26.05 21.36
C ILE A 203 23.95 -25.86 22.05
N ASN A 204 24.00 -25.05 23.12
CA ASN A 204 25.26 -24.79 23.84
C ASN A 204 25.82 -26.07 24.53
N LYS A 205 24.97 -27.00 24.96
CA LYS A 205 25.44 -28.30 25.52
C LYS A 205 26.02 -29.25 24.48
N LYS A 206 25.66 -29.10 23.19
CA LYS A 206 26.23 -29.91 22.11
C LYS A 206 27.57 -29.36 21.62
N GLU A 207 27.83 -28.06 21.78
CA GLU A 207 29.15 -27.48 21.46
C GLU A 207 30.20 -27.79 22.49
N ASP A 208 29.85 -27.87 23.80
CA ASP A 208 30.80 -28.25 24.87
C ASP A 208 31.18 -29.77 24.90
N ASP A 209 30.35 -30.64 24.30
CA ASP A 209 30.63 -32.07 24.19
C ASP A 209 31.48 -32.46 22.95
N THR A 210 31.75 -31.52 22.07
CA THR A 210 32.52 -31.76 20.83
C THR A 210 34.01 -31.34 20.95
N ASP A 211 34.37 -30.67 22.04
CA ASP A 211 35.74 -30.22 22.36
C ASP A 211 36.46 -31.05 23.45
N ARG A 212 36.03 -32.29 23.64
CA ARG A 212 36.71 -33.25 24.54
C ARG A 212 37.18 -34.51 23.82
#